data_a33bbc81b4d52656e984290804a538e4
#
_entry.id   a33bbc81b4d52656e984290804a538e4
#
_cell.length_a   1.000
_cell.length_b   1.000
_cell.length_c   1.000
_cell.angle_alpha   90.00
_cell.angle_beta   90.00
_cell.angle_gamma   90.00
#
_symmetry.space_group_name_H-M   'P 1'
#
loop_
_entity.id
_entity.type
_entity.pdbx_description
1 polymer ?
#
loop_
_entity_poly.entity_id
_entity_poly.type
_entity_poly.pdbx_seq_one_letter_code
_entity_poly.pdbx_strand_id
1 'polypeptide(L)'
;MGGVVNDERDIQDHRRAFNCVCNVICIGIWGVIMLVSAGSKIAIAVLLTFTAAVWNPSGGEFKCFMDYRSITDTASPQYELQTKAWTDANGLRRVDGYYCVALGSAFGSEIGSKYMITLSTGVSFLAILGDQKADAHTIDGHTRDRSGAVVEFIVDTNFLPEAVKHSGSIGTIPQFAGEVIEIRGLQ
;
A
#
# COMPACT_ATOMS: atom_id res chain seq x y z
N MET A 1 1.04 63.15 -25.31
CA MET A 1 2.32 63.09 -24.59
C MET A 1 1.97 62.76 -23.13
N GLY A 2 2.04 61.56 -22.74
CA GLY A 2 1.81 61.13 -21.36
C GLY A 2 2.84 60.06 -21.03
N GLY A 3 3.78 60.42 -20.16
CA GLY A 3 4.88 59.54 -19.78
C GLY A 3 4.45 58.41 -18.87
N VAL A 4 4.92 57.22 -19.16
CA VAL A 4 4.84 56.02 -18.33
C VAL A 4 5.98 56.13 -17.31
N VAL A 5 5.66 56.28 -16.05
CA VAL A 5 6.60 56.19 -14.94
C VAL A 5 6.65 54.72 -14.53
N ASN A 6 7.77 54.05 -14.81
CA ASN A 6 8.08 52.73 -14.27
C ASN A 6 8.46 52.86 -12.82
N ASP A 7 7.68 52.29 -11.96
CA ASP A 7 7.96 52.18 -10.51
C ASP A 7 8.82 50.92 -10.26
N GLU A 8 10.14 51.10 -10.37
CA GLU A 8 11.13 50.07 -10.01
C GLU A 8 11.27 49.81 -8.50
N ARG A 9 10.49 50.47 -7.67
CA ARG A 9 10.58 50.33 -6.21
C ARG A 9 9.73 49.19 -5.65
N ASP A 10 8.73 48.70 -6.41
CA ASP A 10 7.85 47.64 -5.93
C ASP A 10 8.45 46.23 -6.08
N ILE A 11 9.49 46.06 -6.89
CA ILE A 11 10.15 44.76 -7.09
C ILE A 11 11.22 44.48 -5.98
N GLN A 12 11.66 45.46 -5.26
CA GLN A 12 12.67 45.25 -4.22
C GLN A 12 12.08 44.87 -2.85
N ASP A 13 10.85 45.21 -2.59
CA ASP A 13 10.20 44.90 -1.30
C ASP A 13 9.69 43.46 -1.22
N HIS A 14 9.36 42.85 -2.35
CA HIS A 14 8.99 41.42 -2.41
C HIS A 14 10.19 40.46 -2.27
N ARG A 15 11.43 40.95 -2.39
CA ARG A 15 12.64 40.14 -2.17
C ARG A 15 13.12 40.06 -0.72
N ARG A 16 12.58 40.89 0.15
CA ARG A 16 12.95 40.89 1.60
C ARG A 16 12.08 40.00 2.47
N ALA A 17 10.93 39.55 1.97
CA ALA A 17 10.04 38.68 2.73
C ALA A 17 10.33 37.17 2.58
N PHE A 18 11.27 36.77 1.72
CA PHE A 18 11.59 35.37 1.45
C PHE A 18 12.95 34.89 1.99
N ASN A 19 13.57 35.63 2.89
CA ASN A 19 14.80 35.19 3.56
C ASN A 19 14.53 34.61 4.95
N CYS A 20 13.50 33.77 5.09
CA CYS A 20 13.48 32.75 6.11
C CYS A 20 14.15 31.51 5.50
N VAL A 21 15.49 31.48 5.55
CA VAL A 21 16.29 30.36 5.03
C VAL A 21 16.04 29.15 5.90
N CYS A 22 15.09 28.30 5.52
CA CYS A 22 15.12 26.90 5.91
C CYS A 22 16.25 26.25 5.11
N ASN A 23 17.43 26.13 5.71
CA ASN A 23 18.48 25.28 5.17
C ASN A 23 18.05 23.83 5.29
N VAL A 24 17.35 23.34 4.27
CA VAL A 24 17.11 21.91 4.08
C VAL A 24 18.36 21.36 3.39
N ILE A 25 19.25 20.74 4.14
CA ILE A 25 20.33 19.96 3.56
C ILE A 25 19.76 18.58 3.22
N CYS A 26 19.46 18.36 1.96
CA CYS A 26 19.18 17.02 1.43
C CYS A 26 20.52 16.28 1.30
N ILE A 27 20.83 15.41 2.25
CA ILE A 27 21.89 14.42 2.09
C ILE A 27 21.21 13.15 1.61
N GLY A 28 21.59 12.74 0.41
CA GLY A 28 20.95 11.69 -0.36
C GLY A 28 21.00 10.28 0.26
N ILE A 29 20.07 9.49 -0.20
CA ILE A 29 19.95 8.02 -0.15
C ILE A 29 19.42 7.40 1.14
N TRP A 30 19.54 8.02 2.30
CA TRP A 30 18.90 7.58 3.54
C TRP A 30 18.17 8.78 4.14
N GLY A 31 16.86 8.82 4.01
CA GLY A 31 16.05 9.99 4.31
C GLY A 31 16.06 10.41 5.78
N VAL A 32 17.10 11.16 6.19
CA VAL A 32 17.08 11.91 7.43
C VAL A 32 16.89 13.38 7.07
N ILE A 33 15.72 13.94 7.34
CA ILE A 33 15.47 15.38 7.26
C ILE A 33 15.84 15.98 8.61
N MET A 34 16.97 16.72 8.67
CA MET A 34 17.29 17.55 9.82
C MET A 34 16.64 18.93 9.64
N LEU A 35 15.65 19.24 10.45
CA LEU A 35 15.15 20.61 10.60
C LEU A 35 16.00 21.30 11.68
N VAL A 36 16.90 22.18 11.28
CA VAL A 36 17.65 23.05 12.20
C VAL A 36 16.89 24.36 12.33
N SER A 37 16.28 24.60 13.49
CA SER A 37 15.70 25.89 13.85
C SER A 37 16.78 26.76 14.49
N ALA A 38 17.00 27.94 13.96
CA ALA A 38 17.89 28.93 14.54
C ALA A 38 17.22 29.60 15.76
N GLY A 39 17.50 29.11 16.96
CA GLY A 39 16.98 29.66 18.22
C GLY A 39 16.80 28.59 19.28
N SER A 40 17.85 28.32 20.05
CA SER A 40 17.85 27.79 21.43
C SER A 40 16.78 26.72 21.79
N LYS A 41 16.88 25.56 21.23
CA LYS A 41 16.59 24.20 21.72
C LYS A 41 16.56 23.29 20.50
N ILE A 42 17.60 22.46 20.34
CA ILE A 42 17.65 21.45 19.27
C ILE A 42 16.61 20.38 19.61
N ALA A 43 15.45 20.44 18.97
CA ALA A 43 14.53 19.31 18.93
C ALA A 43 14.99 18.40 17.78
N ILE A 44 15.69 17.33 18.09
CA ILE A 44 15.99 16.27 17.12
C ILE A 44 14.69 15.49 16.91
N ALA A 45 13.92 15.85 15.90
CA ALA A 45 12.86 15.00 15.41
C ALA A 45 13.53 13.88 14.60
N VAL A 46 13.77 12.74 15.21
CA VAL A 46 14.13 11.52 14.48
C VAL A 46 12.87 11.07 13.74
N LEU A 47 12.72 11.51 12.50
CA LEU A 47 11.72 10.93 11.61
C LEU A 47 12.26 9.56 11.21
N LEU A 48 11.84 8.52 11.91
CA LEU A 48 12.04 7.14 11.47
C LEU A 48 11.20 6.96 10.20
N THR A 49 11.81 7.23 9.04
CA THR A 49 11.25 6.79 7.78
C THR A 49 11.47 5.28 7.71
N PHE A 50 10.50 4.53 8.16
CA PHE A 50 10.44 3.13 7.79
C PHE A 50 10.21 3.11 6.29
N THR A 51 11.20 2.68 5.54
CA THR A 51 11.00 2.33 4.14
C THR A 51 10.14 1.09 4.13
N ALA A 52 8.83 1.27 4.09
CA ALA A 52 7.94 0.19 3.73
C ALA A 52 8.48 -0.38 2.41
N ALA A 53 8.70 -1.69 2.37
CA ALA A 53 9.16 -2.33 1.15
C ALA A 53 8.16 -2.00 0.04
N VAL A 54 8.58 -1.17 -0.90
CA VAL A 54 7.81 -0.83 -2.09
C VAL A 54 8.20 -1.84 -3.13
N TRP A 55 7.28 -2.72 -3.49
CA TRP A 55 7.47 -3.69 -4.53
C TRP A 55 6.71 -3.25 -5.78
N ASN A 56 7.42 -3.12 -6.91
CA ASN A 56 6.86 -2.81 -8.21
C ASN A 56 7.02 -4.04 -9.09
N PRO A 57 5.94 -4.79 -9.37
CA PRO A 57 6.02 -5.95 -10.23
C PRO A 57 6.29 -5.56 -11.69
N SER A 58 7.07 -6.36 -12.38
CA SER A 58 7.13 -6.34 -13.83
C SER A 58 5.97 -7.15 -14.42
N GLY A 59 4.76 -6.65 -14.28
CA GLY A 59 3.54 -7.31 -14.74
C GLY A 59 3.06 -8.43 -13.78
N GLY A 60 1.82 -8.39 -13.43
CA GLY A 60 1.19 -9.41 -12.62
C GLY A 60 -0.25 -9.02 -12.31
N GLU A 61 -1.20 -9.67 -12.99
CA GLU A 61 -2.59 -9.60 -12.59
C GLU A 61 -2.78 -10.36 -11.29
N PHE A 62 -3.43 -9.75 -10.28
CA PHE A 62 -3.97 -10.52 -9.18
C PHE A 62 -5.22 -11.25 -9.69
N LYS A 63 -5.23 -12.56 -9.59
CA LYS A 63 -6.32 -13.38 -10.16
C LYS A 63 -7.01 -14.22 -9.14
N CYS A 64 -6.26 -14.60 -8.12
CA CYS A 64 -6.68 -15.68 -7.26
C CYS A 64 -7.57 -15.17 -6.13
N PHE A 65 -8.39 -16.08 -5.70
CA PHE A 65 -9.06 -16.03 -4.41
C PHE A 65 -9.02 -17.40 -3.77
N MET A 66 -9.05 -17.42 -2.44
CA MET A 66 -9.19 -18.63 -1.64
C MET A 66 -10.42 -18.50 -0.75
N ASP A 67 -11.10 -19.61 -0.54
CA ASP A 67 -12.22 -19.65 0.41
C ASP A 67 -11.67 -19.62 1.84
N TYR A 68 -12.21 -18.75 2.69
CA TYR A 68 -11.77 -18.61 4.08
C TYR A 68 -11.91 -19.93 4.88
N ARG A 69 -12.81 -20.82 4.48
CA ARG A 69 -13.02 -22.14 5.11
C ARG A 69 -11.88 -23.12 4.86
N SER A 70 -10.96 -22.81 3.93
CA SER A 70 -9.73 -23.59 3.75
C SER A 70 -8.72 -23.36 4.89
N ILE A 71 -8.89 -22.29 5.68
CA ILE A 71 -8.11 -22.02 6.90
C ILE A 71 -8.72 -22.83 8.04
N THR A 72 -8.23 -24.06 8.24
CA THR A 72 -8.84 -25.05 9.13
C THR A 72 -8.15 -25.20 10.48
N ASP A 73 -6.91 -24.73 10.61
CA ASP A 73 -6.19 -24.78 11.89
C ASP A 73 -6.74 -23.73 12.87
N THR A 74 -7.59 -24.17 13.77
CA THR A 74 -8.28 -23.32 14.76
C THR A 74 -7.34 -22.68 15.78
N ALA A 75 -6.08 -23.14 15.89
CA ALA A 75 -5.07 -22.55 16.77
C ALA A 75 -4.20 -21.51 16.04
N SER A 76 -4.37 -21.35 14.73
CA SER A 76 -3.56 -20.43 13.93
C SER A 76 -4.02 -18.98 14.04
N PRO A 77 -3.10 -17.99 13.94
CA PRO A 77 -3.46 -16.58 13.89
C PRO A 77 -4.31 -16.24 12.65
N GLN A 78 -4.18 -17.00 11.57
CA GLN A 78 -5.02 -16.86 10.38
C GLN A 78 -6.49 -17.15 10.71
N TYR A 79 -6.75 -18.27 11.40
CA TYR A 79 -8.10 -18.64 11.81
C TYR A 79 -8.67 -17.60 12.79
N GLU A 80 -7.88 -17.15 13.78
CA GLU A 80 -8.29 -16.11 14.72
C GLU A 80 -8.69 -14.83 13.97
N LEU A 81 -7.90 -14.40 12.97
CA LEU A 81 -8.23 -13.24 12.16
C LEU A 81 -9.56 -13.43 11.41
N GLN A 82 -9.79 -14.62 10.84
CA GLN A 82 -11.03 -14.92 10.12
C GLN A 82 -12.26 -14.95 11.02
N THR A 83 -12.13 -15.26 12.32
CA THR A 83 -13.26 -15.16 13.27
C THR A 83 -13.73 -13.71 13.47
N LYS A 84 -12.85 -12.74 13.29
CA LYS A 84 -13.13 -11.31 13.38
C LYS A 84 -13.61 -10.70 12.05
N ALA A 85 -13.41 -11.43 10.96
CA ALA A 85 -13.73 -10.95 9.64
C ALA A 85 -15.24 -11.08 9.33
N TRP A 86 -15.75 -10.12 8.57
CA TRP A 86 -17.09 -10.17 7.99
C TRP A 86 -17.00 -10.26 6.46
N THR A 87 -18.05 -10.72 5.80
CA THR A 87 -18.11 -10.85 4.35
C THR A 87 -18.88 -9.68 3.75
N ASP A 88 -18.29 -8.97 2.80
CA ASP A 88 -18.95 -7.86 2.11
C ASP A 88 -19.90 -8.35 1.00
N ALA A 89 -20.58 -7.41 0.32
CA ALA A 89 -21.57 -7.71 -0.71
C ALA A 89 -20.98 -8.44 -1.94
N ASN A 90 -19.66 -8.39 -2.14
CA ASN A 90 -18.94 -9.08 -3.20
C ASN A 90 -18.29 -10.40 -2.74
N GLY A 91 -18.59 -10.86 -1.53
CA GLY A 91 -18.02 -12.07 -0.98
C GLY A 91 -16.60 -11.92 -0.42
N LEU A 92 -16.05 -10.71 -0.35
CA LEU A 92 -14.70 -10.48 0.14
C LEU A 92 -14.68 -10.39 1.67
N ARG A 93 -13.74 -11.10 2.30
CA ARG A 93 -13.57 -11.04 3.76
C ARG A 93 -12.86 -9.76 4.17
N ARG A 94 -13.34 -9.12 5.24
CA ARG A 94 -12.81 -7.84 5.73
C ARG A 94 -12.69 -7.81 7.25
N VAL A 95 -11.60 -7.17 7.73
CA VAL A 95 -11.37 -6.85 9.15
C VAL A 95 -11.07 -5.35 9.25
N ASP A 96 -11.78 -4.61 10.09
CA ASP A 96 -11.56 -3.17 10.33
C ASP A 96 -11.47 -2.32 9.05
N GLY A 97 -12.23 -2.69 8.02
CA GLY A 97 -12.19 -2.00 6.74
C GLY A 97 -11.12 -2.47 5.76
N TYR A 98 -10.18 -3.33 6.18
CA TYR A 98 -9.14 -3.92 5.34
C TYR A 98 -9.64 -5.18 4.66
N TYR A 99 -9.29 -5.39 3.39
CA TYR A 99 -9.54 -6.66 2.71
C TYR A 99 -8.55 -7.72 3.19
N CYS A 100 -9.05 -8.90 3.57
CA CYS A 100 -8.19 -10.03 3.92
C CYS A 100 -7.56 -10.60 2.66
N VAL A 101 -6.24 -10.71 2.66
CA VAL A 101 -5.47 -11.25 1.52
C VAL A 101 -4.40 -12.23 1.98
N ALA A 102 -4.00 -13.11 1.07
CA ALA A 102 -2.78 -13.89 1.18
C ALA A 102 -1.71 -13.28 0.27
N LEU A 103 -0.51 -13.11 0.80
CA LEU A 103 0.67 -12.60 0.10
C LEU A 103 1.82 -13.60 0.23
N GLY A 104 2.82 -13.49 -0.64
CA GLY A 104 4.07 -14.24 -0.51
C GLY A 104 4.92 -13.73 0.66
N SER A 105 5.84 -14.56 1.14
CA SER A 105 6.69 -14.25 2.31
C SER A 105 7.62 -13.06 2.09
N ALA A 106 7.89 -12.66 0.85
CA ALA A 106 8.63 -11.44 0.52
C ALA A 106 8.01 -10.16 1.11
N PHE A 107 6.71 -10.15 1.37
CA PHE A 107 5.99 -9.01 1.95
C PHE A 107 5.90 -9.05 3.47
N GLY A 108 6.39 -10.11 4.09
CA GLY A 108 6.31 -10.38 5.52
C GLY A 108 5.44 -11.60 5.82
N SER A 109 5.52 -12.08 7.06
CA SER A 109 4.83 -13.30 7.52
C SER A 109 3.95 -13.08 8.75
N GLU A 110 3.93 -11.87 9.29
CA GLU A 110 3.12 -11.57 10.48
C GLU A 110 1.66 -11.37 10.08
N ILE A 111 0.80 -12.31 10.47
CA ILE A 111 -0.65 -12.23 10.23
C ILE A 111 -1.22 -11.02 10.96
N GLY A 112 -2.05 -10.25 10.25
CA GLY A 112 -2.56 -8.97 10.73
C GLY A 112 -1.77 -7.74 10.26
N SER A 113 -0.61 -7.92 9.63
CA SER A 113 0.12 -6.81 8.98
C SER A 113 -0.74 -6.13 7.92
N LYS A 114 -0.63 -4.81 7.85
CA LYS A 114 -1.49 -3.98 6.99
C LYS A 114 -0.72 -3.45 5.79
N TYR A 115 -1.41 -3.33 4.67
CA TYR A 115 -0.84 -2.90 3.39
C TYR A 115 -1.75 -1.93 2.67
N MET A 116 -1.14 -1.05 1.88
CA MET A 116 -1.82 -0.35 0.81
C MET A 116 -1.37 -0.96 -0.52
N ILE A 117 -2.33 -1.36 -1.35
CA ILE A 117 -2.09 -1.99 -2.64
C ILE A 117 -2.63 -1.06 -3.72
N THR A 118 -1.79 -0.70 -4.69
CA THR A 118 -2.12 0.21 -5.78
C THR A 118 -2.18 -0.54 -7.09
N LEU A 119 -3.20 -0.25 -7.89
CA LEU A 119 -3.47 -0.85 -9.19
C LEU A 119 -3.05 0.07 -10.34
N SER A 120 -2.81 -0.49 -11.51
CA SER A 120 -2.47 0.26 -12.74
C SER A 120 -3.54 1.25 -13.18
N THR A 121 -4.78 1.08 -12.71
CA THR A 121 -5.86 2.04 -12.89
C THR A 121 -5.76 3.29 -12.01
N GLY A 122 -4.78 3.34 -11.10
CA GLY A 122 -4.63 4.39 -10.09
C GLY A 122 -5.47 4.18 -8.83
N VAL A 123 -6.30 3.15 -8.79
CA VAL A 123 -7.06 2.78 -7.58
C VAL A 123 -6.14 2.15 -6.56
N SER A 124 -6.29 2.53 -5.29
CA SER A 124 -5.61 1.90 -4.16
C SER A 124 -6.64 1.36 -3.18
N PHE A 125 -6.30 0.23 -2.53
CA PHE A 125 -7.13 -0.34 -1.48
C PHE A 125 -6.29 -0.81 -0.29
N LEU A 126 -6.93 -0.89 0.87
CA LEU A 126 -6.31 -1.32 2.12
C LEU A 126 -6.48 -2.83 2.28
N ALA A 127 -5.39 -3.52 2.58
CA ALA A 127 -5.36 -4.96 2.79
C ALA A 127 -4.73 -5.33 4.14
N ILE A 128 -5.14 -6.47 4.68
CA ILE A 128 -4.58 -7.08 5.87
C ILE A 128 -4.12 -8.50 5.54
N LEU A 129 -2.90 -8.87 5.96
CA LEU A 129 -2.38 -10.21 5.77
C LEU A 129 -3.22 -11.19 6.59
N GLY A 130 -4.04 -11.95 5.93
CA GLY A 130 -4.91 -12.95 6.51
C GLY A 130 -4.39 -14.37 6.35
N ASP A 131 -3.48 -14.58 5.38
CA ASP A 131 -2.78 -15.84 5.15
C ASP A 131 -1.48 -15.59 4.41
N GLN A 132 -0.60 -16.60 4.37
CA GLN A 132 0.67 -16.54 3.66
C GLN A 132 0.74 -17.63 2.60
N LYS A 133 1.09 -17.23 1.37
CA LYS A 133 1.37 -18.22 0.31
C LYS A 133 2.58 -19.06 0.70
N ALA A 134 2.46 -20.38 0.55
CA ALA A 134 3.57 -21.28 0.83
C ALA A 134 4.74 -21.02 -0.14
N ASP A 135 5.96 -20.88 0.38
CA ASP A 135 7.17 -20.59 -0.42
C ASP A 135 7.39 -21.60 -1.54
N ALA A 136 7.07 -22.89 -1.30
CA ALA A 136 7.14 -23.94 -2.30
C ALA A 136 6.25 -23.71 -3.54
N HIS A 137 5.23 -22.87 -3.40
CA HIS A 137 4.28 -22.55 -4.48
C HIS A 137 4.52 -21.17 -5.09
N THR A 138 5.51 -20.44 -4.59
CA THR A 138 5.84 -19.08 -5.04
C THR A 138 7.08 -19.05 -5.93
N ILE A 139 7.23 -18.00 -6.71
CA ILE A 139 8.36 -17.68 -7.60
C ILE A 139 8.79 -16.22 -7.39
N ASP A 140 9.82 -15.79 -8.10
CA ASP A 140 10.34 -14.42 -8.11
C ASP A 140 10.65 -13.90 -6.69
N GLY A 141 11.37 -14.69 -5.91
CA GLY A 141 11.73 -14.35 -4.54
C GLY A 141 10.52 -14.32 -3.60
N HIS A 142 9.57 -15.23 -3.80
CA HIS A 142 8.34 -15.38 -3.00
C HIS A 142 7.39 -14.18 -3.07
N THR A 143 7.34 -13.49 -4.21
CA THR A 143 6.43 -12.35 -4.42
C THR A 143 5.11 -12.75 -5.06
N ARG A 144 5.10 -13.79 -5.91
CA ARG A 144 3.92 -14.26 -6.62
C ARG A 144 3.84 -15.78 -6.64
N ASP A 145 2.67 -16.32 -6.84
CA ASP A 145 2.53 -17.77 -7.08
C ASP A 145 2.86 -18.14 -8.54
N ARG A 146 2.90 -19.44 -8.82
CA ARG A 146 3.22 -19.96 -10.16
C ARG A 146 2.19 -19.61 -11.24
N SER A 147 0.98 -19.20 -10.86
CA SER A 147 -0.03 -18.69 -11.79
C SER A 147 0.17 -17.20 -12.14
N GLY A 148 1.11 -16.53 -11.47
CA GLY A 148 1.41 -15.11 -11.61
C GLY A 148 0.61 -14.21 -10.66
N ALA A 149 -0.22 -14.78 -9.77
CA ALA A 149 -0.98 -13.97 -8.83
C ALA A 149 -0.09 -13.47 -7.68
N VAL A 150 -0.07 -12.17 -7.50
CA VAL A 150 0.64 -11.50 -6.41
C VAL A 150 -0.24 -11.43 -5.18
N VAL A 151 -1.49 -11.02 -5.35
CA VAL A 151 -2.47 -10.89 -4.28
C VAL A 151 -3.54 -11.97 -4.46
N GLU A 152 -3.83 -12.71 -3.40
CA GLU A 152 -4.91 -13.67 -3.34
C GLU A 152 -5.91 -13.22 -2.29
N PHE A 153 -7.15 -12.93 -2.72
CA PHE A 153 -8.18 -12.46 -1.80
C PHE A 153 -8.77 -13.63 -1.01
N ILE A 154 -8.95 -13.43 0.30
CA ILE A 154 -9.69 -14.37 1.14
C ILE A 154 -11.16 -14.02 1.04
N VAL A 155 -11.99 -14.99 0.67
CA VAL A 155 -13.40 -14.79 0.31
C VAL A 155 -14.33 -15.79 0.96
N ASP A 156 -15.62 -15.49 0.95
CA ASP A 156 -16.69 -16.47 1.06
C ASP A 156 -17.24 -16.76 -0.34
N THR A 157 -16.90 -17.90 -0.89
CA THR A 157 -17.27 -18.26 -2.27
C THR A 157 -18.77 -18.34 -2.50
N ASN A 158 -19.59 -18.49 -1.42
CA ASN A 158 -21.05 -18.48 -1.56
C ASN A 158 -21.60 -17.12 -2.00
N PHE A 159 -20.89 -16.04 -1.68
CA PHE A 159 -21.30 -14.66 -1.97
C PHE A 159 -20.52 -14.01 -3.11
N LEU A 160 -19.55 -14.73 -3.70
CA LEU A 160 -18.83 -14.20 -4.86
C LEU A 160 -19.74 -14.01 -6.07
N PRO A 161 -19.59 -12.91 -6.83
CA PRO A 161 -20.25 -12.75 -8.13
C PRO A 161 -19.90 -13.90 -9.08
N GLU A 162 -20.86 -14.34 -9.87
CA GLU A 162 -20.64 -15.46 -10.82
C GLU A 162 -19.52 -15.15 -11.83
N ALA A 163 -19.38 -13.88 -12.25
CA ALA A 163 -18.28 -13.47 -13.14
C ALA A 163 -16.90 -13.72 -12.51
N VAL A 164 -16.75 -13.51 -11.19
CA VAL A 164 -15.52 -13.80 -10.44
C VAL A 164 -15.27 -15.29 -10.38
N LYS A 165 -16.28 -16.08 -10.02
CA LYS A 165 -16.17 -17.55 -9.95
C LYS A 165 -15.77 -18.14 -11.31
N HIS A 166 -16.37 -17.64 -12.39
CA HIS A 166 -16.11 -18.11 -13.74
C HIS A 166 -14.71 -17.74 -14.25
N SER A 167 -14.27 -16.52 -13.98
CA SER A 167 -12.95 -16.03 -14.42
C SER A 167 -11.80 -16.47 -13.52
N GLY A 168 -12.07 -16.81 -12.26
CA GLY A 168 -11.04 -17.03 -11.25
C GLY A 168 -10.33 -15.73 -10.80
N SER A 169 -10.86 -14.55 -11.17
CA SER A 169 -10.18 -13.27 -10.97
C SER A 169 -11.06 -12.25 -10.25
N ILE A 170 -10.54 -11.70 -9.15
CA ILE A 170 -11.16 -10.55 -8.48
C ILE A 170 -11.11 -9.29 -9.36
N GLY A 171 -10.20 -9.25 -10.32
CA GLY A 171 -10.08 -8.14 -11.29
C GLY A 171 -11.32 -7.93 -12.17
N THR A 172 -12.28 -8.88 -12.19
CA THR A 172 -13.59 -8.68 -12.84
C THR A 172 -14.53 -7.76 -12.07
N ILE A 173 -14.26 -7.52 -10.79
CA ILE A 173 -14.95 -6.50 -10.00
C ILE A 173 -14.34 -5.16 -10.38
N PRO A 174 -15.10 -4.16 -10.88
CA PRO A 174 -14.55 -2.92 -11.44
C PRO A 174 -13.55 -2.18 -10.54
N GLN A 175 -13.78 -2.15 -9.24
CA GLN A 175 -12.87 -1.51 -8.27
C GLN A 175 -11.51 -2.20 -8.12
N PHE A 176 -11.37 -3.45 -8.59
CA PHE A 176 -10.11 -4.21 -8.55
C PHE A 176 -9.56 -4.48 -9.95
N ALA A 177 -10.08 -3.80 -10.97
CA ALA A 177 -9.56 -3.91 -12.33
C ALA A 177 -8.13 -3.36 -12.43
N GLY A 178 -7.34 -3.96 -13.30
CA GLY A 178 -5.96 -3.60 -13.55
C GLY A 178 -4.95 -4.50 -12.82
N GLU A 179 -3.68 -4.24 -13.07
CA GLU A 179 -2.55 -4.96 -12.49
C GLU A 179 -2.13 -4.34 -11.16
N VAL A 180 -1.58 -5.14 -10.25
CA VAL A 180 -0.93 -4.63 -9.05
C VAL A 180 0.39 -3.98 -9.43
N ILE A 181 0.55 -2.69 -9.17
CA ILE A 181 1.78 -1.95 -9.46
C ILE A 181 2.56 -1.56 -8.22
N GLU A 182 1.96 -1.64 -7.03
CA GLU A 182 2.64 -1.34 -5.77
C GLU A 182 1.99 -2.09 -4.61
N ILE A 183 2.80 -2.64 -3.72
CA ILE A 183 2.40 -3.12 -2.39
C ILE A 183 3.27 -2.41 -1.37
N ARG A 184 2.63 -1.66 -0.47
CA ARG A 184 3.31 -0.89 0.58
C ARG A 184 2.80 -1.32 1.94
N GLY A 185 3.71 -1.75 2.84
CA GLY A 185 3.38 -2.00 4.23
C GLY A 185 2.93 -0.72 4.93
N LEU A 186 1.94 -0.83 5.80
CA LEU A 186 1.46 0.24 6.68
C LEU A 186 1.90 -0.08 8.11
N GLN A 187 2.24 0.95 8.85
CA GLN A 187 2.61 0.84 10.26
C GLN A 187 1.43 1.19 11.15
#